data_6694ca026e511a9f47797ed6e4970b85
#
_entry.id   6694ca026e511a9f47797ed6e4970b85
#
_cell.length_a   1.000
_cell.length_b   1.000
_cell.length_c   1.000
_cell.angle_alpha   90.00
_cell.angle_beta   90.00
_cell.angle_gamma   90.00
#
_symmetry.space_group_name_H-M   'P 1'
#
loop_
_entity.id
_entity.type
_entity.pdbx_description
1 polymer ?
#
loop_
_entity_poly.entity_id
_entity_poly.type
_entity_poly.pdbx_seq_one_letter_code
_entity_poly.pdbx_strand_id
1 'polypeptide(L)'
;VSERFGHGIVWMRRDLRLDDHAALATAAERCERITCVFVLDPGLLRSDRIGAPIVQFFFDSLAVLREQLRSLGSDLALLEGDFAAELAGFAQRSGAQAVFYNEDTDPAMRARDASVTRALASAGCAVVALSDLVYAAAADVLQDSGKFYTVYTPYRRKWNMLAHARPQLPIPSLRLARRRLCPASAIGATPDVPRPEAYGYASSERFPRGGSDEAAALLRTFAAGPITAYADERNLPAREGTSRLSPHLRAGTIGIRTCVAAALHATGADAWLGELVWRDFYHQLLVHVPRVA
;
A
#
# COMPACT_ATOMS: atom_id res chain seq x y z
N VAL A 1 -24.47 2.12 13.34
CA VAL A 1 -23.56 1.13 13.94
C VAL A 1 -22.92 0.38 12.78
N SER A 2 -21.60 0.44 12.61
CA SER A 2 -20.92 -0.33 11.56
C SER A 2 -21.04 -1.84 11.85
N GLU A 3 -21.36 -2.62 10.82
CA GLU A 3 -21.45 -4.07 10.89
C GLU A 3 -20.18 -4.69 11.48
N ARG A 4 -20.30 -5.67 12.36
CA ARG A 4 -19.18 -6.40 12.99
C ARG A 4 -19.12 -7.83 12.49
N PHE A 5 -17.91 -8.38 12.42
CA PHE A 5 -17.62 -9.71 11.90
C PHE A 5 -16.79 -10.52 12.90
N GLY A 6 -17.06 -11.81 12.99
CA GLY A 6 -16.25 -12.72 13.79
C GLY A 6 -14.85 -12.93 13.19
N HIS A 7 -14.74 -13.01 11.84
CA HIS A 7 -13.47 -13.18 11.15
C HIS A 7 -13.42 -12.32 9.88
N GLY A 8 -12.36 -11.53 9.73
CA GLY A 8 -12.05 -10.74 8.56
C GLY A 8 -10.72 -11.10 7.92
N ILE A 9 -10.63 -10.94 6.63
CA ILE A 9 -9.39 -11.02 5.85
C ILE A 9 -8.93 -9.59 5.53
N VAL A 10 -7.64 -9.31 5.69
CA VAL A 10 -6.99 -8.14 5.09
C VAL A 10 -6.20 -8.61 3.88
N TRP A 11 -6.69 -8.26 2.68
CA TRP A 11 -6.02 -8.59 1.44
C TRP A 11 -4.92 -7.57 1.16
N MET A 12 -3.67 -7.96 1.47
CA MET A 12 -2.47 -7.17 1.25
C MET A 12 -2.10 -7.17 -0.23
N ARG A 13 -1.66 -6.02 -0.76
CA ARG A 13 -1.34 -5.86 -2.18
C ARG A 13 -0.11 -4.98 -2.40
N ARG A 14 -0.27 -3.72 -2.82
CA ARG A 14 0.78 -2.68 -2.87
C ARG A 14 0.72 -1.80 -1.60
N ASP A 15 0.66 -2.45 -0.48
CA ASP A 15 0.52 -1.87 0.85
C ASP A 15 1.22 -2.76 1.90
N LEU A 16 2.45 -3.21 1.56
CA LEU A 16 3.23 -4.23 2.30
C LEU A 16 3.80 -3.68 3.60
N ARG A 17 2.91 -3.32 4.53
CA ARG A 17 3.22 -2.78 5.85
C ARG A 17 2.10 -3.09 6.86
N LEU A 18 2.41 -3.02 8.14
CA LEU A 18 1.43 -3.23 9.21
C LEU A 18 0.99 -1.93 9.89
N ASP A 19 1.76 -0.86 9.78
CA ASP A 19 1.41 0.44 10.36
C ASP A 19 1.04 1.46 9.27
N ASP A 20 0.24 2.47 9.63
CA ASP A 20 -0.33 3.45 8.70
C ASP A 20 -1.12 2.78 7.55
N HIS A 21 -1.97 1.79 7.86
CA HIS A 21 -2.66 0.92 6.90
C HIS A 21 -4.19 0.94 7.15
N ALA A 22 -4.94 1.60 6.27
CA ALA A 22 -6.38 1.86 6.48
C ALA A 22 -7.21 0.56 6.56
N ALA A 23 -6.99 -0.38 5.65
CA ALA A 23 -7.75 -1.64 5.66
C ALA A 23 -7.48 -2.47 6.92
N LEU A 24 -6.24 -2.54 7.40
CA LEU A 24 -5.90 -3.26 8.62
C LEU A 24 -6.53 -2.59 9.86
N ALA A 25 -6.50 -1.26 9.93
CA ALA A 25 -7.12 -0.51 11.02
C ALA A 25 -8.65 -0.73 11.04
N THR A 26 -9.31 -0.60 9.89
CA THR A 26 -10.76 -0.81 9.77
C THR A 26 -11.16 -2.25 10.09
N ALA A 27 -10.37 -3.23 9.64
CA ALA A 27 -10.58 -4.63 10.02
C ALA A 27 -10.44 -4.82 11.54
N ALA A 28 -9.45 -4.17 12.17
CA ALA A 28 -9.26 -4.24 13.62
C ALA A 28 -10.43 -3.64 14.42
N GLU A 29 -11.12 -2.65 13.88
CA GLU A 29 -12.30 -2.06 14.51
C GLU A 29 -13.55 -2.91 14.35
N ARG A 30 -13.65 -3.64 13.22
CA ARG A 30 -14.88 -4.34 12.82
C ARG A 30 -14.83 -5.86 13.00
N CYS A 31 -13.66 -6.47 13.21
CA CYS A 31 -13.51 -7.92 13.31
C CYS A 31 -12.99 -8.35 14.68
N GLU A 32 -13.42 -9.53 15.15
CA GLU A 32 -12.84 -10.17 16.33
C GLU A 32 -11.49 -10.80 16.01
N ARG A 33 -11.35 -11.40 14.81
CA ARG A 33 -10.13 -12.04 14.32
C ARG A 33 -9.81 -11.56 12.92
N ILE A 34 -8.50 -11.48 12.60
CA ILE A 34 -8.00 -11.00 11.31
C ILE A 34 -6.95 -11.96 10.78
N THR A 35 -7.05 -12.30 9.50
CA THR A 35 -5.99 -12.97 8.75
C THR A 35 -5.48 -12.04 7.65
N CYS A 36 -4.17 -11.78 7.62
CA CYS A 36 -3.53 -11.10 6.50
C CYS A 36 -3.29 -12.12 5.38
N VAL A 37 -3.73 -11.79 4.17
CA VAL A 37 -3.65 -12.66 2.99
C VAL A 37 -2.95 -11.92 1.87
N PHE A 38 -2.05 -12.60 1.15
CA PHE A 38 -1.47 -12.13 -0.09
C PHE A 38 -1.69 -13.17 -1.18
N VAL A 39 -2.04 -12.71 -2.39
CA VAL A 39 -2.18 -13.60 -3.57
C VAL A 39 -1.08 -13.27 -4.56
N LEU A 40 -0.23 -14.26 -4.85
CA LEU A 40 0.74 -14.22 -5.94
C LEU A 40 0.05 -14.61 -7.24
N ASP A 41 0.15 -13.75 -8.25
CA ASP A 41 -0.27 -14.06 -9.61
C ASP A 41 0.98 -14.32 -10.48
N PRO A 42 1.24 -15.59 -10.86
CA PRO A 42 2.36 -15.94 -11.72
C PRO A 42 2.34 -15.24 -13.08
N GLY A 43 1.15 -14.89 -13.59
CA GLY A 43 1.00 -14.16 -14.85
C GLY A 43 1.54 -12.75 -14.77
N LEU A 44 1.28 -12.04 -13.68
CA LEU A 44 1.85 -10.72 -13.43
C LEU A 44 3.38 -10.78 -13.26
N LEU A 45 3.87 -11.76 -12.52
CA LEU A 45 5.30 -11.92 -12.23
C LEU A 45 6.12 -12.31 -13.47
N ARG A 46 5.52 -12.92 -14.48
CA ARG A 46 6.16 -13.28 -15.76
C ARG A 46 5.94 -12.25 -16.87
N SER A 47 5.37 -11.10 -16.54
CA SER A 47 5.11 -10.04 -17.51
C SER A 47 6.41 -9.37 -17.97
N ASP A 48 6.54 -9.12 -19.27
CA ASP A 48 7.66 -8.36 -19.88
C ASP A 48 7.75 -6.91 -19.39
N ARG A 49 6.77 -6.46 -18.62
CA ARG A 49 6.71 -5.09 -18.07
C ARG A 49 7.44 -4.91 -16.74
N ILE A 50 7.93 -5.99 -16.14
CA ILE A 50 8.63 -5.95 -14.85
C ILE A 50 10.04 -6.53 -15.00
N GLY A 51 10.99 -5.93 -14.30
CA GLY A 51 12.40 -6.37 -14.30
C GLY A 51 12.84 -6.91 -12.94
N ALA A 52 13.99 -7.56 -12.93
CA ALA A 52 14.57 -8.19 -11.74
C ALA A 52 14.62 -7.28 -10.50
N PRO A 53 14.99 -5.97 -10.57
CA PRO A 53 14.97 -5.11 -9.39
C PRO A 53 13.59 -4.95 -8.76
N ILE A 54 12.53 -4.90 -9.58
CA ILE A 54 11.15 -4.75 -9.10
C ILE A 54 10.69 -6.03 -8.40
N VAL A 55 10.98 -7.18 -9.00
CA VAL A 55 10.59 -8.50 -8.45
C VAL A 55 11.33 -8.78 -7.14
N GLN A 56 12.64 -8.54 -7.09
CA GLN A 56 13.42 -8.70 -5.87
C GLN A 56 12.90 -7.78 -4.77
N PHE A 57 12.75 -6.48 -5.03
CA PHE A 57 12.24 -5.51 -4.06
C PHE A 57 10.89 -5.92 -3.49
N PHE A 58 10.03 -6.46 -4.35
CA PHE A 58 8.70 -6.90 -3.97
C PHE A 58 8.76 -8.14 -3.06
N PHE A 59 9.55 -9.16 -3.39
CA PHE A 59 9.70 -10.37 -2.57
C PHE A 59 10.42 -10.08 -1.25
N ASP A 60 11.44 -9.23 -1.24
CA ASP A 60 12.08 -8.76 -0.02
C ASP A 60 11.05 -8.07 0.90
N SER A 61 10.20 -7.22 0.33
CA SER A 61 9.15 -6.52 1.08
C SER A 61 8.10 -7.48 1.64
N LEU A 62 7.73 -8.49 0.87
CA LEU A 62 6.77 -9.52 1.29
C LEU A 62 7.35 -10.40 2.40
N ALA A 63 8.65 -10.75 2.30
CA ALA A 63 9.35 -11.52 3.33
C ALA A 63 9.43 -10.75 4.65
N VAL A 64 9.76 -9.45 4.61
CA VAL A 64 9.77 -8.58 5.80
C VAL A 64 8.39 -8.50 6.44
N LEU A 65 7.33 -8.28 5.65
CA LEU A 65 5.95 -8.25 6.15
C LEU A 65 5.57 -9.57 6.86
N ARG A 66 5.92 -10.70 6.24
CA ARG A 66 5.64 -12.02 6.82
C ARG A 66 6.39 -12.24 8.13
N GLU A 67 7.66 -11.87 8.19
CA GLU A 67 8.46 -11.98 9.40
C GLU A 67 7.92 -11.11 10.54
N GLN A 68 7.46 -9.90 10.22
CA GLN A 68 6.79 -9.05 11.19
C GLN A 68 5.50 -9.70 11.73
N LEU A 69 4.68 -10.34 10.89
CA LEU A 69 3.50 -11.08 11.35
C LEU A 69 3.89 -12.28 12.22
N ARG A 70 4.95 -13.02 11.84
CA ARG A 70 5.47 -14.15 12.62
C ARG A 70 5.98 -13.73 13.98
N SER A 71 6.66 -12.60 14.08
CA SER A 71 7.12 -12.05 15.38
C SER A 71 5.96 -11.70 16.33
N LEU A 72 4.75 -11.54 15.78
CA LEU A 72 3.51 -11.29 16.53
C LEU A 72 2.73 -12.60 16.82
N GLY A 73 3.28 -13.77 16.47
CA GLY A 73 2.63 -15.08 16.64
C GLY A 73 1.58 -15.41 15.56
N SER A 74 1.52 -14.61 14.49
CA SER A 74 0.64 -14.80 13.32
C SER A 74 1.43 -15.32 12.12
N ASP A 75 0.86 -15.33 10.94
CA ASP A 75 1.57 -15.51 9.66
C ASP A 75 0.82 -14.77 8.54
N LEU A 76 1.46 -14.65 7.39
CA LEU A 76 0.85 -14.21 6.14
C LEU A 76 0.34 -15.44 5.38
N ALA A 77 -0.98 -15.53 5.15
CA ALA A 77 -1.51 -16.54 4.25
C ALA A 77 -1.11 -16.20 2.82
N LEU A 78 -0.16 -16.93 2.26
CA LEU A 78 0.31 -16.76 0.90
C LEU A 78 -0.43 -17.72 -0.02
N LEU A 79 -1.20 -17.18 -0.96
CA LEU A 79 -1.96 -17.91 -1.97
C LEU A 79 -1.29 -17.70 -3.33
N GLU A 80 -1.48 -18.62 -4.27
CA GLU A 80 -0.95 -18.52 -5.63
C GLU A 80 -2.03 -18.89 -6.64
N GLY A 81 -2.32 -18.00 -7.59
CA GLY A 81 -3.31 -18.25 -8.63
C GLY A 81 -4.15 -17.03 -9.01
N ASP A 82 -5.36 -17.29 -9.50
CA ASP A 82 -6.33 -16.24 -9.82
C ASP A 82 -6.85 -15.56 -8.54
N PHE A 83 -6.80 -14.24 -8.51
CA PHE A 83 -7.16 -13.46 -7.33
C PHE A 83 -8.58 -13.73 -6.83
N ALA A 84 -9.56 -13.83 -7.75
CA ALA A 84 -10.95 -13.98 -7.39
C ALA A 84 -11.24 -15.39 -6.84
N ALA A 85 -10.71 -16.41 -7.50
CA ALA A 85 -10.86 -17.80 -7.08
C ALA A 85 -10.15 -18.06 -5.73
N GLU A 86 -8.90 -17.61 -5.60
CA GLU A 86 -8.10 -17.87 -4.40
C GLU A 86 -8.65 -17.16 -3.17
N LEU A 87 -9.04 -15.88 -3.29
CA LEU A 87 -9.60 -15.14 -2.16
C LEU A 87 -10.98 -15.66 -1.75
N ALA A 88 -11.87 -15.96 -2.72
CA ALA A 88 -13.17 -16.52 -2.42
C ALA A 88 -13.05 -17.91 -1.77
N GLY A 89 -12.20 -18.77 -2.31
CA GLY A 89 -11.93 -20.09 -1.76
C GLY A 89 -11.32 -20.02 -0.36
N PHE A 90 -10.37 -19.11 -0.12
CA PHE A 90 -9.80 -18.93 1.22
C PHE A 90 -10.82 -18.37 2.20
N ALA A 91 -11.65 -17.41 1.80
CA ALA A 91 -12.72 -16.87 2.64
C ALA A 91 -13.70 -17.97 3.10
N GLN A 92 -14.12 -18.85 2.17
CA GLN A 92 -14.99 -19.98 2.49
C GLN A 92 -14.32 -20.97 3.46
N ARG A 93 -13.08 -21.40 3.17
CA ARG A 93 -12.36 -22.39 4.01
C ARG A 93 -12.07 -21.86 5.41
N SER A 94 -11.76 -20.58 5.55
CA SER A 94 -11.43 -19.94 6.83
C SER A 94 -12.67 -19.46 7.61
N GLY A 95 -13.85 -19.47 7.00
CA GLY A 95 -15.08 -18.92 7.58
C GLY A 95 -15.03 -17.40 7.73
N ALA A 96 -14.26 -16.71 6.89
CA ALA A 96 -14.19 -15.25 6.90
C ALA A 96 -15.48 -14.64 6.35
N GLN A 97 -16.00 -13.62 7.05
CA GLN A 97 -17.26 -12.97 6.75
C GLN A 97 -17.05 -11.65 5.97
N ALA A 98 -15.83 -11.09 6.01
CA ALA A 98 -15.51 -9.87 5.30
C ALA A 98 -14.07 -9.85 4.81
N VAL A 99 -13.84 -9.21 3.66
CA VAL A 99 -12.51 -8.89 3.11
C VAL A 99 -12.33 -7.39 3.07
N PHE A 100 -11.24 -6.91 3.64
CA PHE A 100 -10.82 -5.52 3.68
C PHE A 100 -9.61 -5.33 2.78
N TYR A 101 -9.59 -4.28 1.96
CA TYR A 101 -8.43 -3.95 1.14
C TYR A 101 -8.33 -2.47 0.85
N ASN A 102 -7.14 -1.99 0.51
CA ASN A 102 -6.91 -0.61 0.10
C ASN A 102 -7.06 -0.50 -1.42
N GLU A 103 -7.92 0.40 -1.90
CA GLU A 103 -8.22 0.58 -3.34
C GLU A 103 -6.97 0.97 -4.15
N ASP A 104 -6.99 0.63 -5.42
CA ASP A 104 -6.01 1.08 -6.41
C ASP A 104 -6.64 2.07 -7.39
N THR A 105 -5.82 2.94 -7.97
CA THR A 105 -6.25 3.90 -9.00
C THR A 105 -5.94 3.43 -10.42
N ASP A 106 -5.08 2.41 -10.57
CA ASP A 106 -4.74 1.81 -11.85
C ASP A 106 -5.98 1.09 -12.44
N PRO A 107 -6.38 1.39 -13.70
CA PRO A 107 -7.57 0.82 -14.31
C PRO A 107 -7.58 -0.71 -14.36
N ALA A 108 -6.43 -1.36 -14.63
CA ALA A 108 -6.33 -2.81 -14.65
C ALA A 108 -6.52 -3.40 -13.25
N MET A 109 -5.95 -2.75 -12.23
CA MET A 109 -6.12 -3.18 -10.83
C MET A 109 -7.56 -2.98 -10.36
N ARG A 110 -8.22 -1.90 -10.76
CA ARG A 110 -9.65 -1.68 -10.47
C ARG A 110 -10.56 -2.72 -11.14
N ALA A 111 -10.25 -3.12 -12.37
CA ALA A 111 -10.97 -4.21 -13.04
C ALA A 111 -10.82 -5.54 -12.30
N ARG A 112 -9.60 -5.87 -11.85
CA ARG A 112 -9.32 -7.03 -10.99
C ARG A 112 -10.14 -6.94 -9.69
N ASP A 113 -10.12 -5.80 -9.01
CA ASP A 113 -10.82 -5.58 -7.73
C ASP A 113 -12.33 -5.76 -7.89
N ALA A 114 -12.90 -5.31 -9.00
CA ALA A 114 -14.31 -5.56 -9.34
C ALA A 114 -14.63 -7.05 -9.54
N SER A 115 -13.71 -7.82 -10.16
CA SER A 115 -13.85 -9.26 -10.30
C SER A 115 -13.82 -9.99 -8.94
N VAL A 116 -12.83 -9.64 -8.11
CA VAL A 116 -12.70 -10.17 -6.74
C VAL A 116 -13.94 -9.86 -5.90
N THR A 117 -14.44 -8.61 -5.96
CA THR A 117 -15.64 -8.19 -5.24
C THR A 117 -16.87 -9.04 -5.62
N ARG A 118 -17.07 -9.31 -6.91
CA ARG A 118 -18.17 -10.18 -7.39
C ARG A 118 -18.03 -11.60 -6.86
N ALA A 119 -16.84 -12.19 -6.91
CA ALA A 119 -16.58 -13.54 -6.43
C ALA A 119 -16.84 -13.69 -4.94
N LEU A 120 -16.34 -12.73 -4.14
CA LEU A 120 -16.56 -12.69 -2.68
C LEU A 120 -18.03 -12.49 -2.33
N ALA A 121 -18.76 -11.61 -3.03
CA ALA A 121 -20.19 -11.42 -2.83
C ALA A 121 -20.97 -12.71 -3.13
N SER A 122 -20.62 -13.44 -4.21
CA SER A 122 -21.20 -14.74 -4.54
C SER A 122 -20.91 -15.82 -3.46
N ALA A 123 -19.80 -15.68 -2.75
CA ALA A 123 -19.42 -16.53 -1.61
C ALA A 123 -20.05 -16.09 -0.28
N GLY A 124 -20.91 -15.06 -0.27
CA GLY A 124 -21.54 -14.53 0.94
C GLY A 124 -20.59 -13.72 1.83
N CYS A 125 -19.45 -13.27 1.30
CA CYS A 125 -18.44 -12.52 2.03
C CYS A 125 -18.57 -11.02 1.73
N ALA A 126 -18.68 -10.19 2.77
CA ALA A 126 -18.71 -8.74 2.62
C ALA A 126 -17.38 -8.18 2.12
N VAL A 127 -17.41 -7.07 1.38
CA VAL A 127 -16.21 -6.42 0.86
C VAL A 127 -16.16 -4.97 1.35
N VAL A 128 -15.02 -4.57 1.90
CA VAL A 128 -14.77 -3.21 2.41
C VAL A 128 -13.51 -2.67 1.77
N ALA A 129 -13.69 -1.77 0.81
CA ALA A 129 -12.61 -1.09 0.11
C ALA A 129 -12.31 0.26 0.79
N LEU A 130 -11.04 0.60 0.97
CA LEU A 130 -10.55 1.79 1.69
C LEU A 130 -9.61 2.61 0.81
N SER A 131 -9.65 3.92 0.95
CA SER A 131 -8.64 4.80 0.35
C SER A 131 -7.40 4.87 1.24
N ASP A 132 -6.23 4.51 0.71
CA ASP A 132 -4.96 4.48 1.43
C ASP A 132 -3.76 4.83 0.56
N LEU A 133 -3.90 4.65 -0.76
CA LEU A 133 -2.81 4.83 -1.73
C LEU A 133 -2.37 6.28 -1.87
N VAL A 134 -3.29 7.22 -1.70
CA VAL A 134 -3.10 8.67 -1.83
C VAL A 134 -3.40 9.37 -0.51
N TYR A 135 -2.79 10.54 -0.30
CA TYR A 135 -3.09 11.36 0.87
C TYR A 135 -4.47 12.00 0.76
N ALA A 136 -4.79 12.58 -0.38
CA ALA A 136 -6.12 13.14 -0.65
C ALA A 136 -6.81 12.34 -1.76
N ALA A 137 -7.99 11.80 -1.47
CA ALA A 137 -8.74 11.04 -2.46
C ALA A 137 -9.14 11.93 -3.66
N ALA A 138 -9.25 11.32 -4.84
CA ALA A 138 -9.60 12.06 -6.07
C ALA A 138 -10.93 12.82 -5.96
N ALA A 139 -11.87 12.31 -5.15
CA ALA A 139 -13.16 12.94 -4.88
C ALA A 139 -13.05 14.16 -3.95
N ASP A 140 -11.99 14.31 -3.17
CA ASP A 140 -11.83 15.40 -2.21
C ASP A 140 -11.17 16.63 -2.83
N VAL A 141 -10.36 16.45 -3.90
CA VAL A 141 -9.60 17.53 -4.55
C VAL A 141 -10.27 17.93 -5.86
N LEU A 142 -11.45 18.51 -5.76
CA LEU A 142 -12.22 18.99 -6.91
C LEU A 142 -12.28 20.53 -6.95
N GLN A 143 -12.50 21.06 -8.14
CA GLN A 143 -12.85 22.47 -8.35
C GLN A 143 -14.23 22.74 -7.71
N ASP A 144 -14.57 23.98 -7.46
CA ASP A 144 -15.87 24.37 -6.91
C ASP A 144 -17.03 24.00 -7.86
N SER A 145 -16.75 23.81 -9.15
CA SER A 145 -17.68 23.30 -10.17
C SER A 145 -17.88 21.77 -10.11
N GLY A 146 -17.21 21.05 -9.21
CA GLY A 146 -17.21 19.58 -9.14
C GLY A 146 -16.31 18.88 -10.18
N LYS A 147 -15.61 19.63 -11.04
CA LYS A 147 -14.68 19.07 -12.03
C LYS A 147 -13.32 18.74 -11.38
N PHE A 148 -12.65 17.71 -11.89
CA PHE A 148 -11.27 17.42 -11.49
C PHE A 148 -10.27 18.42 -12.11
N TYR A 149 -9.11 18.55 -11.49
CA TYR A 149 -8.04 19.40 -12.00
C TYR A 149 -7.21 18.68 -13.06
N THR A 150 -6.99 19.35 -14.20
CA THR A 150 -6.10 18.90 -15.27
C THR A 150 -4.75 19.61 -15.24
N VAL A 151 -4.60 20.64 -14.40
CA VAL A 151 -3.37 21.44 -14.23
C VAL A 151 -2.91 21.34 -12.78
N TYR A 152 -1.62 21.09 -12.60
CA TYR A 152 -1.01 20.84 -11.28
C TYR A 152 -1.09 22.01 -10.30
N THR A 153 -0.79 23.24 -10.75
CA THR A 153 -0.70 24.39 -9.84
C THR A 153 -1.99 24.65 -9.06
N PRO A 154 -3.18 24.73 -9.68
CA PRO A 154 -4.41 24.88 -8.93
C PRO A 154 -4.78 23.64 -8.11
N TYR A 155 -4.45 22.42 -8.58
CA TYR A 155 -4.58 21.20 -7.81
C TYR A 155 -3.77 21.26 -6.51
N ARG A 156 -2.48 21.60 -6.57
CA ARG A 156 -1.60 21.74 -5.42
C ARG A 156 -2.12 22.74 -4.40
N ARG A 157 -2.67 23.88 -4.85
CA ARG A 157 -3.27 24.88 -3.97
C ARG A 157 -4.45 24.30 -3.18
N LYS A 158 -5.37 23.61 -3.85
CA LYS A 158 -6.52 22.96 -3.20
C LYS A 158 -6.09 21.84 -2.28
N TRP A 159 -5.15 21.00 -2.72
CA TRP A 159 -4.57 19.90 -1.91
C TRP A 159 -3.94 20.44 -0.61
N ASN A 160 -3.10 21.48 -0.71
CA ASN A 160 -2.48 22.11 0.47
C ASN A 160 -3.53 22.68 1.44
N MET A 161 -4.57 23.33 0.92
CA MET A 161 -5.67 23.82 1.78
C MET A 161 -6.32 22.67 2.55
N LEU A 162 -6.60 21.55 1.90
CA LEU A 162 -7.21 20.38 2.53
C LEU A 162 -6.26 19.75 3.56
N ALA A 163 -4.98 19.60 3.22
CA ALA A 163 -3.98 19.01 4.11
C ALA A 163 -3.78 19.83 5.40
N HIS A 164 -3.85 21.16 5.31
CA HIS A 164 -3.78 22.04 6.49
C HIS A 164 -5.09 22.09 7.29
N ALA A 165 -6.24 22.11 6.60
CA ALA A 165 -7.53 22.15 7.28
C ALA A 165 -7.91 20.83 7.97
N ARG A 166 -7.48 19.70 7.42
CA ARG A 166 -7.79 18.35 7.90
C ARG A 166 -6.57 17.44 7.75
N PRO A 167 -5.53 17.62 8.57
CA PRO A 167 -4.31 16.80 8.48
C PRO A 167 -4.64 15.34 8.76
N GLN A 168 -4.27 14.46 7.83
CA GLN A 168 -4.39 13.03 8.01
C GLN A 168 -3.13 12.51 8.69
N LEU A 169 -3.29 12.06 9.92
CA LEU A 169 -2.18 11.47 10.68
C LEU A 169 -1.95 10.01 10.28
N PRO A 170 -0.72 9.50 10.43
CA PRO A 170 -0.45 8.08 10.30
C PRO A 170 -1.36 7.25 11.21
N ILE A 171 -1.93 6.17 10.67
CA ILE A 171 -2.88 5.32 11.39
C ILE A 171 -2.10 4.28 12.19
N PRO A 172 -2.28 4.17 13.52
CA PRO A 172 -1.60 3.17 14.34
C PRO A 172 -2.24 1.78 14.17
N SER A 173 -2.31 1.29 12.93
CA SER A 173 -3.05 0.08 12.55
C SER A 173 -2.50 -1.18 13.19
N LEU A 174 -1.17 -1.31 13.31
CA LEU A 174 -0.57 -2.43 14.02
C LEU A 174 -1.00 -2.49 15.49
N ARG A 175 -0.99 -1.35 16.19
CA ARG A 175 -1.43 -1.28 17.60
C ARG A 175 -2.89 -1.72 17.74
N LEU A 176 -3.74 -1.35 16.79
CA LEU A 176 -5.17 -1.73 16.79
C LEU A 176 -5.35 -3.22 16.49
N ALA A 177 -4.58 -3.76 15.53
CA ALA A 177 -4.79 -5.10 15.00
C ALA A 177 -4.08 -6.22 15.78
N ARG A 178 -2.94 -5.96 16.46
CA ARG A 178 -2.04 -7.00 17.00
C ARG A 178 -2.72 -8.06 17.86
N ARG A 179 -3.75 -7.70 18.63
CA ARG A 179 -4.51 -8.63 19.50
C ARG A 179 -5.61 -9.38 18.75
N ARG A 180 -5.86 -9.05 17.50
CA ARG A 180 -6.90 -9.63 16.64
C ARG A 180 -6.32 -10.48 15.52
N LEU A 181 -4.99 -10.43 15.31
CA LEU A 181 -4.34 -11.29 14.34
C LEU A 181 -4.55 -12.76 14.70
N CYS A 182 -5.00 -13.54 13.72
CA CYS A 182 -5.12 -14.98 13.88
C CYS A 182 -3.75 -15.60 14.19
N PRO A 183 -3.64 -16.52 15.16
CA PRO A 183 -2.40 -17.23 15.40
C PRO A 183 -2.02 -18.07 14.16
N ALA A 184 -0.74 -18.26 13.92
CA ALA A 184 -0.22 -19.00 12.77
C ALA A 184 -0.83 -20.40 12.65
N SER A 185 -1.08 -21.07 13.79
CA SER A 185 -1.73 -22.40 13.84
C SER A 185 -3.15 -22.41 13.29
N ALA A 186 -3.87 -21.29 13.35
CA ALA A 186 -5.23 -21.17 12.81
C ALA A 186 -5.25 -20.81 11.31
N ILE A 187 -4.15 -20.26 10.79
CA ILE A 187 -4.01 -19.93 9.35
C ILE A 187 -3.70 -21.21 8.55
N GLY A 188 -2.97 -22.13 9.16
CA GLY A 188 -2.54 -23.36 8.51
C GLY A 188 -1.21 -23.21 7.75
N ALA A 189 -0.82 -24.25 7.03
CA ALA A 189 0.39 -24.24 6.24
C ALA A 189 0.25 -23.27 5.06
N THR A 190 1.24 -22.42 4.88
CA THR A 190 1.34 -21.47 3.77
C THR A 190 2.74 -21.60 3.13
N PRO A 191 2.86 -21.53 1.79
CA PRO A 191 4.15 -21.64 1.11
C PRO A 191 5.11 -20.53 1.56
N ASP A 192 6.40 -20.75 1.39
CA ASP A 192 7.39 -19.69 1.62
C ASP A 192 7.29 -18.60 0.55
N VAL A 193 7.73 -17.38 0.91
CA VAL A 193 7.87 -16.30 -0.06
C VAL A 193 8.92 -16.75 -1.10
N PRO A 194 8.57 -16.76 -2.39
CA PRO A 194 9.50 -17.25 -3.40
C PRO A 194 10.69 -16.31 -3.56
N ARG A 195 11.78 -16.85 -4.10
CA ARG A 195 12.92 -16.04 -4.54
C ARG A 195 12.75 -15.61 -6.00
N PRO A 196 13.37 -14.50 -6.42
CA PRO A 196 13.29 -14.03 -7.82
C PRO A 196 13.62 -15.10 -8.86
N GLU A 197 14.55 -15.99 -8.54
CA GLU A 197 15.02 -17.06 -9.41
C GLU A 197 13.91 -18.07 -9.76
N ALA A 198 12.92 -18.26 -8.90
CA ALA A 198 11.76 -19.12 -9.18
C ALA A 198 10.91 -18.60 -10.36
N TYR A 199 11.04 -17.33 -10.69
CA TYR A 199 10.36 -16.68 -11.81
C TYR A 199 11.32 -16.27 -12.94
N GLY A 200 12.58 -16.75 -12.91
CA GLY A 200 13.58 -16.50 -13.95
C GLY A 200 14.32 -15.16 -13.84
N TYR A 201 14.25 -14.49 -12.69
CA TYR A 201 14.96 -13.22 -12.46
C TYR A 201 16.24 -13.45 -11.65
N ALA A 202 17.29 -12.73 -11.99
CA ALA A 202 18.53 -12.73 -11.20
C ALA A 202 18.41 -11.78 -10.00
N SER A 203 18.91 -12.22 -8.84
CA SER A 203 19.05 -11.35 -7.67
C SER A 203 20.37 -10.58 -7.69
N SER A 204 20.41 -9.43 -7.02
CA SER A 204 21.61 -8.61 -6.85
C SER A 204 21.59 -7.80 -5.57
N GLU A 205 22.72 -7.75 -4.87
CA GLU A 205 22.91 -6.86 -3.70
C GLU A 205 22.92 -5.36 -4.08
N ARG A 206 23.06 -5.05 -5.37
CA ARG A 206 23.01 -3.66 -5.88
C ARG A 206 21.61 -3.12 -6.03
N PHE A 207 20.60 -3.97 -5.98
CA PHE A 207 19.20 -3.53 -6.07
C PHE A 207 18.77 -2.90 -4.74
N PRO A 208 17.83 -1.93 -4.78
CA PRO A 208 17.26 -1.37 -3.56
C PRO A 208 16.68 -2.46 -2.67
N ARG A 209 16.89 -2.37 -1.37
CA ARG A 209 16.30 -3.29 -0.40
C ARG A 209 14.81 -2.97 -0.21
N GLY A 210 13.99 -4.01 -0.16
CA GLY A 210 12.57 -3.91 0.15
C GLY A 210 12.31 -3.93 1.67
N GLY A 211 11.04 -3.70 2.03
CA GLY A 211 10.56 -3.83 3.41
C GLY A 211 10.27 -2.50 4.10
N SER A 212 9.36 -2.56 5.08
CA SER A 212 8.91 -1.38 5.84
C SER A 212 9.98 -0.83 6.78
N ASP A 213 10.87 -1.68 7.28
CA ASP A 213 11.96 -1.25 8.19
C ASP A 213 12.99 -0.40 7.44
N GLU A 214 13.35 -0.81 6.21
CA GLU A 214 14.22 -0.03 5.33
C GLU A 214 13.57 1.30 4.95
N ALA A 215 12.29 1.28 4.57
CA ALA A 215 11.53 2.50 4.26
C ALA A 215 11.54 3.50 5.42
N ALA A 216 11.32 3.01 6.64
CA ALA A 216 11.35 3.83 7.85
C ALA A 216 12.75 4.39 8.14
N ALA A 217 13.81 3.60 7.90
CA ALA A 217 15.20 4.04 8.06
C ALA A 217 15.54 5.15 7.04
N LEU A 218 15.20 4.96 5.77
CA LEU A 218 15.39 5.95 4.71
C LEU A 218 14.65 7.26 5.02
N LEU A 219 13.39 7.19 5.45
CA LEU A 219 12.63 8.38 5.81
C LEU A 219 13.28 9.12 7.00
N ARG A 220 13.67 8.40 8.06
CA ARG A 220 14.34 9.02 9.21
C ARG A 220 15.63 9.72 8.82
N THR A 221 16.49 9.05 8.05
CA THR A 221 17.76 9.63 7.57
C THR A 221 17.53 10.86 6.70
N PHE A 222 16.58 10.79 5.77
CA PHE A 222 16.25 11.90 4.90
C PHE A 222 15.67 13.09 5.66
N ALA A 223 14.75 12.84 6.59
CA ALA A 223 14.12 13.88 7.40
C ALA A 223 15.07 14.54 8.42
N ALA A 224 16.16 13.85 8.81
CA ALA A 224 17.14 14.37 9.76
C ALA A 224 18.05 15.48 9.19
N GLY A 225 18.09 15.66 7.87
CA GLY A 225 18.94 16.71 7.26
C GLY A 225 18.71 16.90 5.77
N PRO A 226 18.88 15.88 4.90
CA PRO A 226 18.83 16.04 3.43
C PRO A 226 17.55 16.66 2.89
N ILE A 227 16.42 16.50 3.58
CA ILE A 227 15.12 17.07 3.20
C ILE A 227 15.16 18.59 3.03
N THR A 228 15.98 19.29 3.79
CA THR A 228 16.13 20.77 3.73
C THR A 228 16.86 21.23 2.48
N ALA A 229 17.79 20.42 1.97
CA ALA A 229 18.58 20.68 0.76
C ALA A 229 17.96 20.04 -0.50
N TYR A 230 16.83 19.35 -0.37
CA TYR A 230 16.23 18.58 -1.44
C TYR A 230 15.97 19.40 -2.72
N ALA A 231 15.54 20.65 -2.60
CA ALA A 231 15.28 21.53 -3.75
C ALA A 231 16.51 21.70 -4.64
N ASP A 232 17.69 21.85 -4.04
CA ASP A 232 18.95 22.13 -4.72
C ASP A 232 19.65 20.84 -5.17
N GLU A 233 19.61 19.80 -4.33
CA GLU A 233 20.39 18.57 -4.55
C GLU A 233 19.69 17.51 -5.42
N ARG A 234 18.36 17.52 -5.51
CA ARG A 234 17.59 16.50 -6.25
C ARG A 234 17.99 16.32 -7.72
N ASN A 235 18.55 17.36 -8.32
CA ASN A 235 18.98 17.37 -9.73
C ASN A 235 20.48 17.04 -9.90
N LEU A 236 21.18 16.75 -8.82
CA LEU A 236 22.60 16.42 -8.82
C LEU A 236 22.79 14.91 -8.61
N PRO A 237 22.96 14.10 -9.71
CA PRO A 237 23.03 12.64 -9.60
C PRO A 237 24.15 12.10 -8.69
N ALA A 238 25.24 12.88 -8.53
CA ALA A 238 26.36 12.53 -7.66
C ALA A 238 26.09 12.80 -6.16
N ARG A 239 24.96 13.42 -5.83
CA ARG A 239 24.56 13.71 -4.45
C ARG A 239 23.50 12.72 -3.96
N GLU A 240 23.57 12.38 -2.69
CA GLU A 240 22.52 11.58 -2.01
C GLU A 240 21.42 12.50 -1.47
N GLY A 241 20.94 13.45 -2.29
CA GLY A 241 19.99 14.50 -1.93
C GLY A 241 18.53 14.08 -2.07
N THR A 242 18.20 12.79 -2.31
CA THR A 242 16.83 12.32 -2.46
C THR A 242 16.44 11.33 -1.37
N SER A 243 15.13 11.21 -1.11
CA SER A 243 14.60 10.28 -0.10
C SER A 243 14.74 8.80 -0.46
N ARG A 244 14.95 8.47 -1.75
CA ARG A 244 14.94 7.11 -2.30
C ARG A 244 13.68 6.29 -1.97
N LEU A 245 12.56 6.95 -1.59
CA LEU A 245 11.32 6.31 -1.16
C LEU A 245 10.38 5.93 -2.31
N SER A 246 10.68 6.24 -3.56
CA SER A 246 9.78 5.93 -4.68
C SER A 246 9.45 4.43 -4.83
N PRO A 247 10.41 3.47 -4.70
CA PRO A 247 10.07 2.04 -4.70
C PRO A 247 9.19 1.65 -3.51
N HIS A 248 9.45 2.22 -2.34
CA HIS A 248 8.70 1.97 -1.12
C HIS A 248 7.26 2.48 -1.19
N LEU A 249 7.05 3.69 -1.74
CA LEU A 249 5.71 4.23 -2.01
C LEU A 249 4.99 3.42 -3.10
N ARG A 250 5.71 2.83 -4.05
CA ARG A 250 5.15 1.96 -5.10
C ARG A 250 4.70 0.62 -4.55
N ALA A 251 5.49 -0.03 -3.70
CA ALA A 251 5.17 -1.30 -3.05
C ALA A 251 4.30 -1.13 -1.79
N GLY A 252 4.16 0.11 -1.31
CA GLY A 252 3.39 0.44 -0.13
C GLY A 252 4.01 -0.02 1.18
N THR A 253 5.35 -0.17 1.23
CA THR A 253 6.10 -0.49 2.45
C THR A 253 6.22 0.71 3.39
N ILE A 254 5.77 1.89 2.96
CA ILE A 254 5.57 3.09 3.77
C ILE A 254 4.25 3.76 3.38
N GLY A 255 3.53 4.29 4.37
CA GLY A 255 2.29 5.02 4.16
C GLY A 255 2.53 6.44 3.65
N ILE A 256 1.65 6.92 2.77
CA ILE A 256 1.73 8.29 2.26
C ILE A 256 1.53 9.32 3.37
N ARG A 257 0.65 9.05 4.35
CA ARG A 257 0.40 9.93 5.51
C ARG A 257 1.66 10.11 6.36
N THR A 258 2.43 9.03 6.53
CA THR A 258 3.73 9.06 7.22
C THR A 258 4.72 9.96 6.50
N CYS A 259 4.81 9.88 5.18
CA CYS A 259 5.68 10.75 4.37
C CYS A 259 5.24 12.21 4.42
N VAL A 260 3.95 12.49 4.28
CA VAL A 260 3.39 13.85 4.34
C VAL A 260 3.59 14.45 5.73
N ALA A 261 3.35 13.68 6.80
CA ALA A 261 3.60 14.13 8.16
C ALA A 261 5.07 14.53 8.36
N ALA A 262 6.02 13.72 7.88
CA ALA A 262 7.44 14.07 7.94
C ALA A 262 7.76 15.37 7.19
N ALA A 263 7.18 15.57 6.00
CA ALA A 263 7.35 16.80 5.23
C ALA A 263 6.77 18.03 5.92
N LEU A 264 5.58 17.92 6.52
CA LEU A 264 4.92 19.03 7.21
C LEU A 264 5.63 19.44 8.51
N HIS A 265 6.39 18.52 9.13
CA HIS A 265 7.16 18.82 10.35
C HIS A 265 8.58 19.33 10.06
N ALA A 266 9.09 19.17 8.85
CA ALA A 266 10.45 19.56 8.50
C ALA A 266 10.50 20.95 7.87
N THR A 267 11.43 21.78 8.32
CA THR A 267 11.70 23.10 7.72
C THR A 267 12.30 22.90 6.32
N GLY A 268 11.86 23.67 5.31
CA GLY A 268 12.42 23.64 3.96
C GLY A 268 11.97 22.44 3.11
N ALA A 269 11.00 21.66 3.58
CA ALA A 269 10.52 20.46 2.88
C ALA A 269 9.51 20.72 1.75
N ASP A 270 9.17 21.97 1.43
CA ASP A 270 8.13 22.32 0.45
C ASP A 270 8.33 21.69 -0.93
N ALA A 271 9.59 21.58 -1.36
CA ALA A 271 9.92 20.97 -2.64
C ALA A 271 9.62 19.45 -2.62
N TRP A 272 9.98 18.74 -1.54
CA TRP A 272 9.71 17.32 -1.41
C TRP A 272 8.21 17.06 -1.18
N LEU A 273 7.53 17.86 -0.37
CA LEU A 273 6.06 17.80 -0.25
C LEU A 273 5.39 17.96 -1.62
N GLY A 274 5.92 18.87 -2.45
CA GLY A 274 5.46 19.04 -3.83
C GLY A 274 5.52 17.75 -4.67
N GLU A 275 6.54 16.91 -4.49
CA GLU A 275 6.63 15.61 -5.19
C GLU A 275 5.59 14.59 -4.70
N LEU A 276 5.26 14.60 -3.40
CA LEU A 276 4.16 13.79 -2.87
C LEU A 276 2.80 14.25 -3.41
N VAL A 277 2.62 15.56 -3.56
CA VAL A 277 1.42 16.14 -4.20
C VAL A 277 1.35 15.79 -5.69
N TRP A 278 2.50 15.80 -6.42
CA TRP A 278 2.56 15.33 -7.80
C TRP A 278 2.12 13.87 -7.94
N ARG A 279 2.52 13.01 -7.01
CA ARG A 279 2.07 11.63 -6.98
C ARG A 279 0.55 11.53 -6.87
N ASP A 280 -0.07 12.25 -5.94
CA ASP A 280 -1.53 12.28 -5.77
C ASP A 280 -2.23 12.86 -7.02
N PHE A 281 -1.64 13.89 -7.64
CA PHE A 281 -2.16 14.47 -8.88
C PHE A 281 -2.21 13.45 -10.02
N TYR A 282 -1.17 12.66 -10.21
CA TYR A 282 -1.18 11.61 -11.25
C TYR A 282 -2.17 10.48 -10.91
N HIS A 283 -2.30 10.10 -9.64
CA HIS A 283 -3.30 9.13 -9.22
C HIS A 283 -4.73 9.62 -9.49
N GLN A 284 -5.05 10.89 -9.24
CA GLN A 284 -6.37 11.42 -9.58
C GLN A 284 -6.63 11.47 -11.09
N LEU A 285 -5.59 11.72 -11.90
CA LEU A 285 -5.72 11.66 -13.36
C LEU A 285 -6.07 10.24 -13.82
N LEU A 286 -5.44 9.19 -13.25
CA LEU A 286 -5.79 7.80 -13.56
C LEU A 286 -7.24 7.46 -13.21
N VAL A 287 -7.78 8.03 -12.13
CA VAL A 287 -9.18 7.83 -11.73
C VAL A 287 -10.14 8.47 -12.73
N HIS A 288 -9.89 9.71 -13.15
CA HIS A 288 -10.80 10.49 -13.99
C HIS A 288 -10.58 10.29 -15.49
N VAL A 289 -9.36 9.90 -15.89
CA VAL A 289 -8.96 9.72 -17.30
C VAL A 289 -8.24 8.37 -17.47
N PRO A 290 -8.92 7.22 -17.30
CA PRO A 290 -8.28 5.90 -17.30
C PRO A 290 -7.46 5.57 -18.56
N ARG A 291 -7.77 6.22 -19.69
CA ARG A 291 -7.07 6.03 -20.97
C ARG A 291 -5.61 6.51 -21.00
N VAL A 292 -5.12 7.18 -19.94
CA VAL A 292 -3.72 7.63 -19.84
C VAL A 292 -2.80 6.58 -19.19
N ALA A 293 -3.36 5.42 -18.79
CA ALA A 293 -2.63 4.30 -18.19
C ALA A 293 -1.81 3.52 -19.21
#